data_fa9cbf63f3a7aca999e6bcdfba74f011
#
_entry.id   fa9cbf63f3a7aca999e6bcdfba74f011
#
_cell.length_a   1.000
_cell.length_b   1.000
_cell.length_c   1.000
_cell.angle_alpha   90.00
_cell.angle_beta   90.00
_cell.angle_gamma   90.00
#
_symmetry.space_group_name_H-M   'P 1'
#
loop_
_entity.id
_entity.type
_entity.pdbx_description
1 polymer ?
#
loop_
_entity_poly.entity_id
_entity_poly.type
_entity_poly.pdbx_seq_one_letter_code
_entity_poly.pdbx_strand_id
1 'polypeptide(L)'
;MKSFFSFCVIAAVLAGAAPSVLAVTANAPTAAECAAPATQKRMNECAYEDFLAATASYAESHKAVASKLPGKQRELFLRSQKAWMAYRTAACDFESSGVQGGSAQGMVKWQCAARITRARVVELKAMGNCPEGDLACVRLKK
;
A
#
# COMPACT_ATOMS: atom_id res chain seq x y z
N MET A 1 52.91 50.03 -14.09
CA MET A 1 51.88 50.05 -13.05
C MET A 1 50.78 49.14 -13.51
N LYS A 2 50.73 47.91 -12.97
CA LYS A 2 49.69 46.91 -13.29
C LYS A 2 48.99 46.57 -11.97
N SER A 3 47.72 46.98 -11.88
CA SER A 3 46.86 46.78 -10.70
C SER A 3 46.21 45.42 -10.80
N PHE A 4 46.48 44.51 -9.86
CA PHE A 4 45.80 43.23 -9.72
C PHE A 4 44.57 43.40 -8.83
N PHE A 5 43.39 43.29 -9.41
CA PHE A 5 42.13 43.13 -8.66
C PHE A 5 41.94 41.68 -8.26
N SER A 6 42.06 41.42 -6.99
CA SER A 6 41.75 40.09 -6.39
C SER A 6 40.23 39.99 -6.18
N PHE A 7 39.54 39.17 -6.94
CA PHE A 7 38.11 38.84 -6.75
C PHE A 7 38.03 37.75 -5.69
N CYS A 8 37.53 38.08 -4.50
CA CYS A 8 37.21 37.16 -3.44
C CYS A 8 35.80 36.57 -3.72
N VAL A 9 35.73 35.32 -4.18
CA VAL A 9 34.47 34.59 -4.40
C VAL A 9 34.04 34.00 -3.06
N ILE A 10 33.00 34.58 -2.46
CA ILE A 10 32.34 34.04 -1.27
C ILE A 10 31.37 32.98 -1.77
N ALA A 11 31.71 31.69 -1.55
CA ALA A 11 30.80 30.57 -1.76
C ALA A 11 29.80 30.51 -0.60
N ALA A 12 28.56 30.93 -0.85
CA ALA A 12 27.45 30.74 0.08
C ALA A 12 26.99 29.28 0.03
N VAL A 13 27.29 28.53 1.06
CA VAL A 13 26.75 27.17 1.27
C VAL A 13 25.30 27.30 1.72
N LEU A 14 24.35 27.09 0.80
CA LEU A 14 22.94 26.93 1.12
C LEU A 14 22.74 25.54 1.76
N ALA A 15 22.68 25.50 3.09
CA ALA A 15 22.21 24.32 3.82
C ALA A 15 20.73 24.13 3.54
N GLY A 16 20.42 23.24 2.57
CA GLY A 16 19.07 22.80 2.29
C GLY A 16 18.53 21.96 3.45
N ALA A 17 17.65 22.53 4.26
CA ALA A 17 16.87 21.76 5.22
C ALA A 17 15.91 20.85 4.44
N ALA A 18 16.16 19.55 4.46
CA ALA A 18 15.23 18.56 3.96
C ALA A 18 13.95 18.64 4.83
N PRO A 19 12.74 18.69 4.23
CA PRO A 19 11.51 18.64 5.01
C PRO A 19 11.44 17.29 5.71
N SER A 20 11.45 17.29 7.03
CA SER A 20 11.19 16.12 7.85
C SER A 20 9.73 15.69 7.64
N VAL A 21 9.53 14.64 6.86
CA VAL A 21 8.22 13.95 6.73
C VAL A 21 8.02 13.11 7.99
N LEU A 22 7.77 13.75 9.12
CA LEU A 22 7.43 13.11 10.39
C LEU A 22 6.22 13.82 11.00
N ALA A 23 5.04 13.60 10.43
CA ALA A 23 3.82 14.11 11.05
C ALA A 23 2.53 13.39 10.64
N VAL A 24 2.46 12.06 10.63
CA VAL A 24 1.18 11.36 10.46
C VAL A 24 0.94 10.22 11.47
N THR A 25 1.73 10.04 12.50
CA THR A 25 1.55 8.89 13.40
C THR A 25 1.41 9.20 14.88
N ALA A 26 1.10 10.43 15.28
CA ALA A 26 0.97 10.77 16.71
C ALA A 26 -0.15 10.00 17.45
N ASN A 27 -1.05 9.29 16.75
CA ASN A 27 -2.17 8.54 17.33
C ASN A 27 -2.36 7.11 16.78
N ALA A 28 -1.43 6.60 15.97
CA ALA A 28 -1.53 5.21 15.51
C ALA A 28 -1.32 4.24 16.69
N PRO A 29 -2.15 3.18 16.81
CA PRO A 29 -2.00 2.20 17.89
C PRO A 29 -0.70 1.44 17.76
N THR A 30 -0.07 1.13 18.91
CA THR A 30 1.11 0.28 18.96
C THR A 30 0.75 -1.19 18.74
N ALA A 31 1.72 -2.03 18.38
CA ALA A 31 1.51 -3.47 18.26
C ALA A 31 1.02 -4.11 19.57
N ALA A 32 1.50 -3.63 20.73
CA ALA A 32 1.05 -4.12 22.04
C ALA A 32 -0.42 -3.77 22.32
N GLU A 33 -0.85 -2.55 21.97
CA GLU A 33 -2.26 -2.14 22.09
C GLU A 33 -3.17 -2.92 21.15
N CYS A 34 -2.67 -3.36 20.01
CA CYS A 34 -3.43 -4.17 19.06
C CYS A 34 -3.44 -5.66 19.41
N ALA A 35 -2.50 -6.15 20.21
CA ALA A 35 -2.52 -7.52 20.72
C ALA A 35 -3.66 -7.75 21.74
N ALA A 36 -4.02 -6.70 22.52
CA ALA A 36 -5.11 -6.76 23.50
C ALA A 36 -5.86 -5.41 23.55
N PRO A 37 -6.65 -5.07 22.53
CA PRO A 37 -7.31 -3.78 22.45
C PRO A 37 -8.41 -3.65 23.50
N ALA A 38 -8.29 -2.63 24.38
CA ALA A 38 -9.19 -2.47 25.53
C ALA A 38 -10.56 -1.87 25.19
N THR A 39 -10.72 -1.27 24.01
CA THR A 39 -11.96 -0.58 23.59
C THR A 39 -12.32 -0.87 22.15
N GLN A 40 -13.62 -0.75 21.79
CA GLN A 40 -14.07 -0.89 20.41
C GLN A 40 -13.39 0.14 19.49
N LYS A 41 -13.19 1.38 19.96
CA LYS A 41 -12.44 2.37 19.21
C LYS A 41 -11.04 1.87 18.85
N ARG A 42 -10.30 1.33 19.83
CA ARG A 42 -8.96 0.79 19.61
C ARG A 42 -8.99 -0.43 18.67
N MET A 43 -9.99 -1.29 18.76
CA MET A 43 -10.18 -2.41 17.81
C MET A 43 -10.36 -1.91 16.37
N ASN A 44 -11.14 -0.85 16.16
CA ASN A 44 -11.33 -0.23 14.84
C ASN A 44 -10.01 0.33 14.30
N GLU A 45 -9.26 1.04 15.13
CA GLU A 45 -7.96 1.63 14.76
C GLU A 45 -6.95 0.55 14.39
N CYS A 46 -6.83 -0.50 15.19
CA CYS A 46 -5.93 -1.63 14.89
C CYS A 46 -6.32 -2.37 13.60
N ALA A 47 -7.61 -2.56 13.34
CA ALA A 47 -8.08 -3.17 12.09
C ALA A 47 -7.75 -2.28 10.87
N TYR A 48 -7.82 -0.97 11.03
CA TYR A 48 -7.45 -0.02 9.98
C TYR A 48 -5.94 -0.03 9.70
N GLU A 49 -5.09 -0.02 10.73
CA GLU A 49 -3.63 -0.11 10.56
C GLU A 49 -3.22 -1.42 9.89
N ASP A 50 -3.85 -2.54 10.26
CA ASP A 50 -3.64 -3.84 9.61
C ASP A 50 -4.02 -3.80 8.11
N PHE A 51 -5.11 -3.11 7.78
CA PHE A 51 -5.51 -2.88 6.39
C PHE A 51 -4.49 -1.99 5.64
N LEU A 52 -3.95 -0.95 6.28
CA LEU A 52 -2.92 -0.10 5.67
C LEU A 52 -1.64 -0.90 5.38
N ALA A 53 -1.20 -1.75 6.31
CA ALA A 53 -0.04 -2.63 6.10
C ALA A 53 -0.26 -3.63 4.94
N ALA A 54 -1.44 -4.24 4.87
CA ALA A 54 -1.81 -5.10 3.74
C ALA A 54 -1.83 -4.33 2.41
N THR A 55 -2.31 -3.09 2.41
CA THR A 55 -2.38 -2.22 1.23
C THR A 55 -0.98 -1.80 0.76
N ALA A 56 -0.05 -1.52 1.66
CA ALA A 56 1.35 -1.25 1.31
C ALA A 56 1.98 -2.46 0.60
N SER A 57 1.82 -3.67 1.15
CA SER A 57 2.31 -4.92 0.52
C SER A 57 1.65 -5.19 -0.84
N TYR A 58 0.36 -4.84 -1.00
CA TYR A 58 -0.32 -4.90 -2.29
C TYR A 58 0.29 -3.92 -3.30
N ALA A 59 0.55 -2.67 -2.90
CA ALA A 59 1.12 -1.66 -3.80
C ALA A 59 2.50 -2.09 -4.33
N GLU A 60 3.35 -2.65 -3.48
CA GLU A 60 4.65 -3.20 -3.88
C GLU A 60 4.51 -4.36 -4.88
N SER A 61 3.66 -5.34 -4.55
CA SER A 61 3.44 -6.51 -5.41
C SER A 61 2.80 -6.11 -6.75
N HIS A 62 1.84 -5.19 -6.73
CA HIS A 62 1.22 -4.62 -7.93
C HIS A 62 2.26 -3.94 -8.83
N LYS A 63 3.11 -3.08 -8.26
CA LYS A 63 4.18 -2.38 -8.99
C LYS A 63 5.17 -3.38 -9.60
N ALA A 64 5.56 -4.40 -8.85
CA ALA A 64 6.50 -5.43 -9.31
C ALA A 64 5.96 -6.20 -10.52
N VAL A 65 4.67 -6.57 -10.53
CA VAL A 65 4.03 -7.24 -11.67
C VAL A 65 3.84 -6.27 -12.83
N ALA A 66 3.27 -5.08 -12.59
CA ALA A 66 2.95 -4.11 -13.63
C ALA A 66 4.18 -3.66 -14.42
N SER A 67 5.36 -3.53 -13.76
CA SER A 67 6.60 -3.13 -14.40
C SER A 67 7.16 -4.19 -15.39
N LYS A 68 6.80 -5.44 -15.18
CA LYS A 68 7.29 -6.57 -15.99
C LYS A 68 6.31 -6.98 -17.10
N LEU A 69 5.14 -6.37 -17.20
CA LEU A 69 4.15 -6.66 -18.21
C LEU A 69 4.29 -5.73 -19.41
N PRO A 70 4.29 -6.25 -20.67
CA PRO A 70 4.32 -5.42 -21.87
C PRO A 70 2.92 -4.90 -22.25
N GLY A 71 2.86 -3.74 -22.89
CA GLY A 71 1.75 -3.15 -23.63
C GLY A 71 0.35 -3.64 -23.24
N LYS A 72 -0.26 -4.42 -24.09
CA LYS A 72 -1.64 -4.93 -23.91
C LYS A 72 -1.86 -5.76 -22.65
N GLN A 73 -0.88 -6.57 -22.24
CA GLN A 73 -1.00 -7.36 -21.01
C GLN A 73 -1.02 -6.45 -19.78
N ARG A 74 -0.23 -5.38 -19.77
CA ARG A 74 -0.23 -4.40 -18.70
C ARG A 74 -1.59 -3.68 -18.60
N GLU A 75 -2.19 -3.29 -19.71
CA GLU A 75 -3.53 -2.68 -19.72
C GLU A 75 -4.59 -3.62 -19.14
N LEU A 76 -4.59 -4.88 -19.55
CA LEU A 76 -5.50 -5.90 -19.02
C LEU A 76 -5.29 -6.12 -17.52
N PHE A 77 -4.06 -6.19 -17.08
CA PHE A 77 -3.71 -6.29 -15.67
C PHE A 77 -4.25 -5.09 -14.87
N LEU A 78 -3.95 -3.86 -15.27
CA LEU A 78 -4.41 -2.66 -14.58
C LEU A 78 -5.95 -2.59 -14.50
N ARG A 79 -6.65 -2.98 -15.58
CA ARG A 79 -8.10 -3.07 -15.60
C ARG A 79 -8.63 -4.12 -14.61
N SER A 80 -7.99 -5.29 -14.56
CA SER A 80 -8.34 -6.33 -13.59
C SER A 80 -8.14 -5.91 -12.15
N GLN A 81 -7.06 -5.18 -11.85
CA GLN A 81 -6.81 -4.65 -10.50
C GLN A 81 -7.85 -3.61 -10.09
N LYS A 82 -8.27 -2.75 -11.03
CA LYS A 82 -9.36 -1.78 -10.77
C LYS A 82 -10.68 -2.49 -10.43
N ALA A 83 -11.04 -3.51 -11.19
CA ALA A 83 -12.24 -4.31 -10.93
C ALA A 83 -12.14 -5.07 -9.59
N TRP A 84 -10.98 -5.62 -9.27
CA TRP A 84 -10.72 -6.27 -7.99
C TRP A 84 -10.85 -5.31 -6.81
N MET A 85 -10.35 -4.09 -6.90
CA MET A 85 -10.53 -3.09 -5.83
C MET A 85 -12.01 -2.75 -5.59
N ALA A 86 -12.79 -2.64 -6.66
CA ALA A 86 -14.24 -2.43 -6.57
C ALA A 86 -14.94 -3.62 -5.89
N TYR A 87 -14.57 -4.85 -6.28
CA TYR A 87 -15.05 -6.08 -5.64
C TYR A 87 -14.73 -6.08 -4.14
N ARG A 88 -13.48 -5.82 -3.75
CA ARG A 88 -13.07 -5.78 -2.34
C ARG A 88 -13.94 -4.82 -1.54
N THR A 89 -14.17 -3.61 -2.06
CA THR A 89 -15.00 -2.60 -1.40
C THR A 89 -16.42 -3.12 -1.20
N ALA A 90 -17.07 -3.59 -2.26
CA ALA A 90 -18.45 -4.08 -2.21
C ALA A 90 -18.60 -5.31 -1.30
N ALA A 91 -17.64 -6.25 -1.34
CA ALA A 91 -17.64 -7.44 -0.50
C ALA A 91 -17.55 -7.07 0.99
N CYS A 92 -16.69 -6.09 1.34
CA CYS A 92 -16.52 -5.70 2.74
C CYS A 92 -17.62 -4.75 3.24
N ASP A 93 -18.25 -3.99 2.37
CA ASP A 93 -19.48 -3.27 2.69
C ASP A 93 -20.62 -4.25 2.99
N PHE A 94 -20.74 -5.31 2.22
CA PHE A 94 -21.71 -6.39 2.49
C PHE A 94 -21.39 -7.12 3.80
N GLU A 95 -20.13 -7.56 4.02
CA GLU A 95 -19.73 -8.29 5.23
C GLU A 95 -19.96 -7.45 6.50
N SER A 96 -19.73 -6.14 6.44
CA SER A 96 -19.95 -5.24 7.58
C SER A 96 -21.40 -4.77 7.76
N SER A 97 -22.29 -5.09 6.82
CA SER A 97 -23.70 -4.65 6.86
C SER A 97 -24.48 -5.23 8.04
N GLY A 98 -24.10 -6.42 8.54
CA GLY A 98 -24.70 -7.02 9.71
C GLY A 98 -24.50 -6.24 11.02
N VAL A 99 -23.56 -5.29 11.04
CA VAL A 99 -23.26 -4.39 12.18
C VAL A 99 -23.36 -2.92 11.78
N GLN A 100 -24.13 -2.62 10.73
CA GLN A 100 -24.25 -1.29 10.17
C GLN A 100 -24.77 -0.28 11.23
N GLY A 101 -24.10 0.88 11.32
CA GLY A 101 -24.39 1.92 12.30
C GLY A 101 -23.90 1.60 13.72
N GLY A 102 -23.41 0.38 13.98
CA GLY A 102 -22.81 0.00 15.24
C GLY A 102 -21.34 0.40 15.36
N SER A 103 -20.84 0.45 16.60
CA SER A 103 -19.43 0.82 16.87
C SER A 103 -18.41 -0.19 16.32
N ALA A 104 -18.80 -1.42 16.04
CA ALA A 104 -17.93 -2.48 15.49
C ALA A 104 -17.86 -2.46 13.95
N GLN A 105 -18.66 -1.67 13.25
CA GLN A 105 -18.72 -1.67 11.78
C GLN A 105 -17.37 -1.42 11.15
N GLY A 106 -16.60 -0.44 11.66
CA GLY A 106 -15.27 -0.12 11.17
C GLY A 106 -14.31 -1.30 11.29
N MET A 107 -14.28 -1.95 12.44
CA MET A 107 -13.44 -3.14 12.68
C MET A 107 -13.75 -4.24 11.66
N VAL A 108 -15.01 -4.64 11.51
CA VAL A 108 -15.42 -5.71 10.59
C VAL A 108 -15.04 -5.36 9.15
N LYS A 109 -15.33 -4.13 8.72
CA LYS A 109 -14.99 -3.66 7.36
C LYS A 109 -13.49 -3.72 7.08
N TRP A 110 -12.66 -3.21 7.99
CA TRP A 110 -11.20 -3.17 7.77
C TRP A 110 -10.54 -4.53 7.88
N GLN A 111 -11.01 -5.40 8.78
CA GLN A 111 -10.55 -6.80 8.86
C GLN A 111 -10.85 -7.56 7.55
N CYS A 112 -12.06 -7.42 7.00
CA CYS A 112 -12.41 -7.97 5.70
C CYS A 112 -11.47 -7.43 4.60
N ALA A 113 -11.28 -6.12 4.53
CA ALA A 113 -10.44 -5.49 3.51
C ALA A 113 -8.98 -5.93 3.63
N ALA A 114 -8.43 -6.05 4.83
CA ALA A 114 -7.09 -6.55 5.06
C ALA A 114 -6.94 -8.01 4.61
N ARG A 115 -7.89 -8.86 4.96
CA ARG A 115 -7.90 -10.29 4.58
C ARG A 115 -7.94 -10.48 3.07
N ILE A 116 -8.87 -9.80 2.36
CA ILE A 116 -8.98 -9.88 0.89
C ILE A 116 -7.71 -9.31 0.24
N THR A 117 -7.13 -8.23 0.78
CA THR A 117 -5.91 -7.63 0.24
C THR A 117 -4.71 -8.55 0.40
N ARG A 118 -4.54 -9.22 1.54
CA ARG A 118 -3.46 -10.21 1.75
C ARG A 118 -3.58 -11.40 0.79
N ALA A 119 -4.78 -11.91 0.56
CA ALA A 119 -5.00 -12.96 -0.43
C ALA A 119 -4.54 -12.50 -1.82
N ARG A 120 -4.86 -11.26 -2.22
CA ARG A 120 -4.40 -10.70 -3.49
C ARG A 120 -2.88 -10.55 -3.58
N VAL A 121 -2.22 -10.18 -2.49
CA VAL A 121 -0.74 -10.12 -2.43
C VAL A 121 -0.12 -11.48 -2.74
N VAL A 122 -0.66 -12.56 -2.17
CA VAL A 122 -0.20 -13.92 -2.44
C VAL A 122 -0.34 -14.26 -3.93
N GLU A 123 -1.51 -13.98 -4.53
CA GLU A 123 -1.75 -14.20 -5.97
C GLU A 123 -0.78 -13.39 -6.84
N LEU A 124 -0.56 -12.11 -6.54
CA LEU A 124 0.36 -11.25 -7.28
C LEU A 124 1.81 -11.74 -7.19
N LYS A 125 2.24 -12.17 -6.01
CA LYS A 125 3.59 -12.74 -5.81
C LYS A 125 3.79 -14.06 -6.54
N ALA A 126 2.73 -14.84 -6.73
CA ALA A 126 2.77 -16.08 -7.49
C ALA A 126 2.79 -15.86 -9.02
N MET A 127 2.37 -14.67 -9.50
CA MET A 127 2.39 -14.36 -10.93
C MET A 127 3.82 -14.44 -11.50
N GLY A 128 3.95 -15.12 -12.64
CA GLY A 128 5.23 -15.31 -13.32
C GLY A 128 6.01 -16.56 -12.88
N ASN A 129 5.57 -17.25 -11.83
CA ASN A 129 6.05 -18.62 -11.51
C ASN A 129 5.28 -19.62 -12.38
N CYS A 130 5.63 -19.64 -13.67
CA CYS A 130 4.92 -20.45 -14.66
C CYS A 130 5.51 -21.87 -14.72
N PRO A 131 4.76 -22.90 -14.30
CA PRO A 131 5.15 -24.29 -14.59
C PRO A 131 5.27 -24.53 -16.11
N GLU A 132 6.07 -25.50 -16.47
CA GLU A 132 6.17 -25.91 -17.88
C GLU A 132 4.80 -26.39 -18.37
N GLY A 133 4.38 -25.93 -19.56
CA GLY A 133 3.09 -26.31 -20.16
C GLY A 133 1.87 -25.56 -19.62
N ASP A 134 1.98 -24.72 -18.59
CA ASP A 134 0.86 -23.91 -18.11
C ASP A 134 0.57 -22.73 -19.07
N LEU A 135 -0.49 -22.87 -19.87
CA LEU A 135 -0.95 -21.86 -20.83
C LEU A 135 -1.69 -20.71 -20.14
N ALA A 136 -2.20 -20.88 -18.94
CA ALA A 136 -2.91 -19.84 -18.18
C ALA A 136 -1.96 -18.90 -17.44
N CYS A 137 -0.73 -19.29 -17.26
CA CYS A 137 0.27 -18.50 -16.53
C CYS A 137 0.83 -17.35 -17.40
N VAL A 138 0.64 -16.14 -16.93
CA VAL A 138 1.19 -14.94 -17.58
C VAL A 138 2.68 -14.81 -17.31
N ARG A 139 3.50 -14.97 -18.34
CA ARG A 139 4.97 -14.84 -18.22
C ARG A 139 5.37 -13.37 -18.04
N LEU A 140 6.08 -13.09 -16.96
CA LEU A 140 6.64 -11.76 -16.70
C LEU A 140 8.01 -11.63 -17.39
N LYS A 141 8.33 -10.42 -17.88
CA LYS A 141 9.69 -10.12 -18.38
C LYS A 141 10.70 -10.27 -17.24
N LYS A 142 11.86 -10.82 -17.57
CA LYS A 142 13.01 -10.87 -16.66
C LYS A 142 13.55 -9.49 -16.36
#